data_737a4e2eebe036112270c03812bec0e3
#
_entry.id   737a4e2eebe036112270c03812bec0e3
#
_cell.length_a   1.000
_cell.length_b   1.000
_cell.length_c   1.000
_cell.angle_alpha   90.00
_cell.angle_beta   90.00
_cell.angle_gamma   90.00
#
_symmetry.space_group_name_H-M   'P 1'
#
loop_
_entity.id
_entity.type
_entity.pdbx_description
1 polymer ?
#
loop_
_entity_poly.entity_id
_entity_poly.type
_entity_poly.pdbx_seq_one_letter_code
_entity_poly.pdbx_strand_id
1 'polypeptide(L)'
;MGRPKKTALLVAQQIVEDISRRGNTVGDRLPPEHLMLEHYGVGRGTLRESLRYLELQGVLMLKPGPGGGPIVQQPDGGTLAATLSLLLQFENAPFSTIMEARTALEPTIARLATARIDDAGLARLAENLRLTREQLTDQAAFSANSERFHELVAWSSGNALFGYLFDALSGLIAGASMGITYPRRQRELTCEIHEEIYAAIADGDGDTASHLMSAHITEHTTYLEKRFHKALARPIRWDLDG
;
A
#
# COMPACT_ATOMS: atom_id res chain seq x y z
N MET A 1 -22.99 8.34 -31.22
CA MET A 1 -22.50 7.03 -30.74
C MET A 1 -21.33 7.27 -29.77
N GLY A 2 -21.51 7.03 -28.46
CA GLY A 2 -20.41 7.14 -27.47
C GLY A 2 -19.33 6.12 -27.78
N ARG A 3 -18.05 6.50 -27.60
CA ARG A 3 -16.92 5.60 -27.81
C ARG A 3 -17.07 4.36 -26.92
N PRO A 4 -16.87 3.12 -27.44
CA PRO A 4 -17.06 1.87 -26.69
C PRO A 4 -16.37 1.85 -25.31
N LYS A 5 -15.14 2.41 -25.21
CA LYS A 5 -14.40 2.56 -23.94
C LYS A 5 -15.15 3.37 -22.87
N LYS A 6 -15.88 4.44 -23.27
CA LYS A 6 -16.64 5.23 -22.30
C LYS A 6 -17.80 4.43 -21.71
N THR A 7 -18.45 3.59 -22.52
CA THR A 7 -19.55 2.71 -22.06
C THR A 7 -19.04 1.65 -21.10
N ALA A 8 -17.89 1.03 -21.37
CA ALA A 8 -17.30 0.02 -20.49
C ALA A 8 -16.92 0.61 -19.11
N LEU A 9 -16.37 1.83 -19.07
CA LEU A 9 -16.06 2.50 -17.79
C LEU A 9 -17.32 2.86 -17.00
N LEU A 10 -18.38 3.30 -17.68
CA LEU A 10 -19.68 3.58 -17.02
C LEU A 10 -20.28 2.30 -16.42
N VAL A 11 -20.21 1.18 -17.13
CA VAL A 11 -20.66 -0.13 -16.61
C VAL A 11 -19.78 -0.57 -15.43
N ALA A 12 -18.46 -0.36 -15.49
CA ALA A 12 -17.59 -0.66 -14.38
C ALA A 12 -17.94 0.16 -13.13
N GLN A 13 -18.23 1.45 -13.27
CA GLN A 13 -18.71 2.29 -12.17
C GLN A 13 -20.02 1.76 -11.59
N GLN A 14 -21.00 1.40 -12.43
CA GLN A 14 -22.26 0.81 -11.99
C GLN A 14 -22.07 -0.50 -11.23
N ILE A 15 -21.13 -1.35 -11.66
CA ILE A 15 -20.80 -2.59 -10.95
C ILE A 15 -20.28 -2.27 -9.54
N VAL A 16 -19.38 -1.30 -9.38
CA VAL A 16 -18.86 -0.88 -8.07
C VAL A 16 -19.95 -0.31 -7.19
N GLU A 17 -20.84 0.53 -7.74
CA GLU A 17 -22.01 1.05 -7.02
C GLU A 17 -22.95 -0.08 -6.57
N ASP A 18 -23.17 -1.08 -7.43
CA ASP A 18 -24.00 -2.23 -7.10
C ASP A 18 -23.37 -3.11 -6.00
N ILE A 19 -22.05 -3.33 -6.02
CA ILE A 19 -21.31 -4.01 -4.96
C ILE A 19 -21.56 -3.31 -3.62
N SER A 20 -21.36 -2.00 -3.58
CA SER A 20 -21.55 -1.20 -2.37
C SER A 20 -23.00 -1.20 -1.89
N ARG A 21 -23.97 -1.00 -2.79
CA ARG A 21 -25.40 -0.93 -2.47
C ARG A 21 -25.96 -2.25 -1.97
N ARG A 22 -25.47 -3.38 -2.49
CA ARG A 22 -25.89 -4.72 -2.08
C ARG A 22 -25.18 -5.20 -0.81
N GLY A 23 -24.18 -4.46 -0.33
CA GLY A 23 -23.36 -4.86 0.81
C GLY A 23 -22.49 -6.09 0.53
N ASN A 24 -22.10 -6.29 -0.74
CA ASN A 24 -21.18 -7.38 -1.07
C ASN A 24 -19.83 -7.18 -0.36
N THR A 25 -19.29 -8.25 0.14
CA THR A 25 -18.01 -8.31 0.85
C THR A 25 -16.94 -9.03 0.01
N VAL A 26 -15.68 -8.92 0.42
CA VAL A 26 -14.57 -9.65 -0.21
C VAL A 26 -14.85 -11.16 -0.19
N GLY A 27 -14.67 -11.81 -1.32
CA GLY A 27 -14.97 -13.23 -1.55
C GLY A 27 -16.38 -13.50 -2.11
N ASP A 28 -17.29 -12.51 -2.07
CA ASP A 28 -18.63 -12.67 -2.65
C ASP A 28 -18.58 -12.79 -4.17
N ARG A 29 -19.42 -13.64 -4.71
CA ARG A 29 -19.57 -13.79 -6.16
C ARG A 29 -20.63 -12.83 -6.70
N LEU A 30 -20.29 -12.15 -7.78
CA LEU A 30 -21.25 -11.38 -8.54
C LEU A 30 -22.13 -12.31 -9.40
N PRO A 31 -23.29 -11.82 -9.87
CA PRO A 31 -24.17 -12.58 -10.75
C PRO A 31 -23.43 -13.11 -12.01
N PRO A 32 -23.88 -14.24 -12.58
CA PRO A 32 -23.35 -14.75 -13.83
C PRO A 32 -23.44 -13.74 -14.98
N GLU A 33 -22.51 -13.80 -15.95
CA GLU A 33 -22.43 -12.84 -17.07
C GLU A 33 -23.78 -12.61 -17.78
N HIS A 34 -24.59 -13.66 -17.99
CA HIS A 34 -25.87 -13.52 -18.71
C HIS A 34 -26.86 -12.60 -17.96
N LEU A 35 -26.91 -12.68 -16.62
CA LEU A 35 -27.74 -11.78 -15.81
C LEU A 35 -27.18 -10.36 -15.76
N MET A 36 -25.86 -10.24 -15.77
CA MET A 36 -25.22 -8.92 -15.82
C MET A 36 -25.45 -8.22 -17.18
N LEU A 37 -25.46 -8.97 -18.29
CA LEU A 37 -25.78 -8.42 -19.63
C LEU A 37 -27.19 -7.84 -19.68
N GLU A 38 -28.17 -8.53 -19.11
CA GLU A 38 -29.56 -8.07 -19.02
C GLU A 38 -29.66 -6.85 -18.11
N HIS A 39 -29.04 -6.93 -16.93
CA HIS A 39 -29.09 -5.86 -15.91
C HIS A 39 -28.49 -4.55 -16.38
N TYR A 40 -27.31 -4.58 -17.03
CA TYR A 40 -26.64 -3.37 -17.51
C TYR A 40 -27.02 -3.00 -18.96
N GLY A 41 -27.80 -3.80 -19.66
CA GLY A 41 -28.26 -3.51 -21.02
C GLY A 41 -27.13 -3.37 -22.04
N VAL A 42 -26.05 -4.14 -21.91
CA VAL A 42 -24.86 -4.05 -22.76
C VAL A 42 -24.51 -5.37 -23.45
N GLY A 43 -23.70 -5.29 -24.49
CA GLY A 43 -23.18 -6.46 -25.17
C GLY A 43 -22.04 -7.14 -24.41
N ARG A 44 -21.78 -8.43 -24.73
CA ARG A 44 -20.74 -9.25 -24.11
C ARG A 44 -19.34 -8.59 -24.12
N GLY A 45 -18.97 -7.94 -25.24
CA GLY A 45 -17.69 -7.27 -25.38
C GLY A 45 -17.51 -6.15 -24.36
N THR A 46 -18.55 -5.29 -24.21
CA THR A 46 -18.54 -4.16 -23.25
C THR A 46 -18.48 -4.66 -21.81
N LEU A 47 -19.30 -5.67 -21.45
CA LEU A 47 -19.27 -6.23 -20.10
C LEU A 47 -17.90 -6.81 -19.76
N ARG A 48 -17.31 -7.61 -20.64
CA ARG A 48 -15.99 -8.20 -20.42
C ARG A 48 -14.88 -7.17 -20.31
N GLU A 49 -14.95 -6.09 -21.10
CA GLU A 49 -14.02 -4.95 -20.96
C GLU A 49 -14.16 -4.28 -19.59
N SER A 50 -15.39 -4.09 -19.12
CA SER A 50 -15.68 -3.55 -17.78
C SER A 50 -15.13 -4.44 -16.66
N LEU A 51 -15.39 -5.76 -16.75
CA LEU A 51 -14.91 -6.73 -15.76
C LEU A 51 -13.38 -6.81 -15.74
N ARG A 52 -12.72 -6.83 -16.91
CA ARG A 52 -11.24 -6.79 -16.98
C ARG A 52 -10.66 -5.50 -16.42
N TYR A 53 -11.31 -4.37 -16.67
CA TYR A 53 -10.90 -3.10 -16.06
C TYR A 53 -10.96 -3.18 -14.53
N LEU A 54 -12.05 -3.71 -13.96
CA LEU A 54 -12.18 -3.88 -12.51
C LEU A 54 -11.21 -4.91 -11.93
N GLU A 55 -10.86 -5.95 -12.70
CA GLU A 55 -9.82 -6.90 -12.32
C GLU A 55 -8.45 -6.23 -12.26
N LEU A 56 -8.09 -5.40 -13.24
CA LEU A 56 -6.86 -4.61 -13.23
C LEU A 56 -6.81 -3.58 -12.08
N GLN A 57 -7.98 -3.11 -11.62
CA GLN A 57 -8.08 -2.22 -10.47
C GLN A 57 -8.11 -2.96 -9.11
N GLY A 58 -7.97 -4.29 -9.11
CA GLY A 58 -8.01 -5.10 -7.89
C GLY A 58 -9.39 -5.19 -7.22
N VAL A 59 -10.45 -4.71 -7.88
CA VAL A 59 -11.84 -4.75 -7.36
C VAL A 59 -12.45 -6.14 -7.53
N LEU A 60 -12.05 -6.86 -8.57
CA LEU A 60 -12.57 -8.19 -8.90
C LEU A 60 -11.43 -9.16 -9.20
N MET A 61 -11.69 -10.44 -8.96
CA MET A 61 -10.94 -11.57 -9.51
C MET A 61 -11.86 -12.35 -10.46
N LEU A 62 -11.41 -12.60 -11.68
CA LEU A 62 -12.17 -13.36 -12.67
C LEU A 62 -11.77 -14.83 -12.63
N LYS A 63 -12.56 -15.66 -11.93
CA LYS A 63 -12.31 -17.11 -11.84
C LYS A 63 -12.82 -17.82 -13.10
N PRO A 64 -11.97 -18.54 -13.87
CA PRO A 64 -12.38 -19.25 -15.05
C PRO A 64 -13.14 -20.55 -14.74
N GLY A 65 -13.85 -21.08 -15.74
CA GLY A 65 -14.45 -22.43 -15.73
C GLY A 65 -15.87 -22.50 -15.18
N PRO A 66 -16.46 -23.72 -15.16
CA PRO A 66 -17.80 -23.96 -14.63
C PRO A 66 -17.91 -23.56 -13.17
N GLY A 67 -18.90 -22.74 -12.83
CA GLY A 67 -19.04 -22.16 -11.49
C GLY A 67 -18.03 -21.06 -11.17
N GLY A 68 -17.26 -20.58 -12.15
CA GLY A 68 -16.43 -19.39 -12.06
C GLY A 68 -17.23 -18.08 -12.11
N GLY A 69 -16.57 -16.99 -12.45
CA GLY A 69 -17.16 -15.65 -12.58
C GLY A 69 -16.46 -14.60 -11.74
N PRO A 70 -16.99 -13.37 -11.70
CA PRO A 70 -16.39 -12.27 -10.95
C PRO A 70 -16.57 -12.47 -9.45
N ILE A 71 -15.48 -12.35 -8.70
CA ILE A 71 -15.42 -12.42 -7.23
C ILE A 71 -14.90 -11.09 -6.71
N VAL A 72 -15.59 -10.51 -5.73
CA VAL A 72 -15.21 -9.24 -5.11
C VAL A 72 -13.87 -9.38 -4.39
N GLN A 73 -12.96 -8.45 -4.64
CA GLN A 73 -11.66 -8.33 -3.97
C GLN A 73 -11.57 -6.99 -3.22
N GLN A 74 -10.64 -6.92 -2.28
CA GLN A 74 -10.25 -5.66 -1.64
C GLN A 74 -9.13 -5.03 -2.49
N PRO A 75 -9.37 -3.88 -3.13
CA PRO A 75 -8.27 -3.12 -3.73
C PRO A 75 -7.20 -2.80 -2.69
N ASP A 76 -5.94 -2.89 -3.09
CA ASP A 76 -4.78 -2.56 -2.27
C ASP A 76 -3.98 -1.39 -2.87
N GLY A 77 -2.84 -1.08 -2.29
CA GLY A 77 -1.95 -0.04 -2.79
C GLY A 77 -1.21 -0.39 -4.09
N GLY A 78 -1.27 -1.64 -4.58
CA GLY A 78 -0.51 -2.11 -5.74
C GLY A 78 -0.86 -1.37 -7.03
N THR A 79 -2.15 -1.17 -7.32
CA THR A 79 -2.59 -0.38 -8.48
C THR A 79 -2.13 1.08 -8.39
N LEU A 80 -2.15 1.67 -7.19
CA LEU A 80 -1.64 3.02 -6.97
C LEU A 80 -0.12 3.06 -7.15
N ALA A 81 0.62 2.07 -6.63
CA ALA A 81 2.06 1.92 -6.81
C ALA A 81 2.43 1.84 -8.30
N ALA A 82 1.73 1.01 -9.08
CA ALA A 82 1.95 0.89 -10.53
C ALA A 82 1.68 2.21 -11.27
N THR A 83 0.65 2.94 -10.89
CA THR A 83 0.34 4.25 -11.47
C THR A 83 1.39 5.30 -11.10
N LEU A 84 1.78 5.36 -9.83
CA LEU A 84 2.82 6.29 -9.35
C LEU A 84 4.17 5.99 -10.00
N SER A 85 4.59 4.72 -10.09
CA SER A 85 5.86 4.35 -10.73
C SER A 85 5.90 4.77 -12.20
N LEU A 86 4.78 4.61 -12.92
CA LEU A 86 4.66 5.07 -14.31
C LEU A 86 4.84 6.59 -14.41
N LEU A 87 4.12 7.36 -13.60
CA LEU A 87 4.22 8.83 -13.59
C LEU A 87 5.63 9.29 -13.22
N LEU A 88 6.20 8.74 -12.16
CA LEU A 88 7.54 9.08 -11.68
C LEU A 88 8.63 8.69 -12.70
N GLN A 89 8.43 7.61 -13.45
CA GLN A 89 9.33 7.26 -14.55
C GLN A 89 9.33 8.30 -15.66
N PHE A 90 8.17 8.86 -16.04
CA PHE A 90 8.09 9.92 -17.06
C PHE A 90 8.79 11.20 -16.60
N GLU A 91 8.74 11.51 -15.32
CA GLU A 91 9.48 12.64 -14.71
C GLU A 91 10.96 12.31 -14.47
N ASN A 92 11.38 11.07 -14.74
CA ASN A 92 12.72 10.58 -14.41
C ASN A 92 13.08 10.81 -12.92
N ALA A 93 12.07 10.73 -12.04
CA ALA A 93 12.20 11.01 -10.62
C ALA A 93 13.11 9.98 -9.93
N PRO A 94 14.05 10.43 -9.09
CA PRO A 94 14.92 9.53 -8.35
C PRO A 94 14.20 8.92 -7.14
N PHE A 95 14.75 7.84 -6.62
CA PHE A 95 14.25 7.17 -5.41
C PHE A 95 14.19 8.09 -4.18
N SER A 96 15.09 9.07 -4.08
CA SER A 96 15.07 10.08 -3.01
C SER A 96 13.75 10.83 -2.89
N THR A 97 12.99 10.96 -3.99
CA THR A 97 11.65 11.57 -3.98
C THR A 97 10.68 10.85 -3.03
N ILE A 98 10.79 9.52 -2.92
CA ILE A 98 9.97 8.74 -1.97
C ILE A 98 10.38 9.08 -0.53
N MET A 99 11.68 9.19 -0.26
CA MET A 99 12.18 9.52 1.09
C MET A 99 11.75 10.93 1.51
N GLU A 100 11.74 11.90 0.59
CA GLU A 100 11.23 13.25 0.84
C GLU A 100 9.74 13.22 1.22
N ALA A 101 8.92 12.46 0.50
CA ALA A 101 7.50 12.29 0.80
C ALA A 101 7.28 11.66 2.19
N ARG A 102 8.03 10.61 2.53
CA ARG A 102 7.99 9.95 3.83
C ARG A 102 8.36 10.92 4.96
N THR A 103 9.46 11.65 4.81
CA THR A 103 9.91 12.65 5.79
C THR A 103 8.85 13.70 6.07
N ALA A 104 8.11 14.13 5.06
CA ALA A 104 7.05 15.13 5.21
C ALA A 104 5.77 14.58 5.86
N LEU A 105 5.40 13.32 5.57
CA LEU A 105 4.09 12.77 5.92
C LEU A 105 4.10 11.95 7.22
N GLU A 106 5.11 11.12 7.44
CA GLU A 106 5.12 10.14 8.54
C GLU A 106 5.02 10.75 9.94
N PRO A 107 5.67 11.88 10.27
CA PRO A 107 5.51 12.50 11.59
C PRO A 107 4.06 12.92 11.87
N THR A 108 3.37 13.46 10.87
CA THR A 108 1.95 13.83 10.98
C THR A 108 1.06 12.59 11.11
N ILE A 109 1.37 11.54 10.36
CA ILE A 109 0.64 10.26 10.39
C ILE A 109 0.79 9.61 11.77
N ALA A 110 2.00 9.58 12.36
CA ALA A 110 2.24 9.03 13.69
C ALA A 110 1.42 9.77 14.77
N ARG A 111 1.35 11.10 14.71
CA ARG A 111 0.50 11.90 15.60
C ARG A 111 -0.99 11.54 15.45
N LEU A 112 -1.48 11.37 14.22
CA LEU A 112 -2.86 11.01 13.98
C LEU A 112 -3.17 9.57 14.42
N ALA A 113 -2.22 8.65 14.22
CA ALA A 113 -2.33 7.28 14.69
C ALA A 113 -2.49 7.23 16.21
N THR A 114 -1.67 7.99 16.94
CA THR A 114 -1.76 8.08 18.41
C THR A 114 -3.16 8.50 18.89
N ALA A 115 -3.79 9.42 18.18
CA ALA A 115 -5.13 9.90 18.57
C ALA A 115 -6.28 8.95 18.20
N ARG A 116 -6.07 7.93 17.38
CA ARG A 116 -7.15 7.17 16.73
C ARG A 116 -6.98 5.65 16.76
N ILE A 117 -5.80 5.17 17.13
CA ILE A 117 -5.51 3.74 17.19
C ILE A 117 -6.41 3.05 18.23
N ASP A 118 -6.91 1.87 17.89
CA ASP A 118 -7.65 1.00 18.78
C ASP A 118 -6.75 -0.12 19.35
N ASP A 119 -7.28 -0.89 20.29
CA ASP A 119 -6.57 -2.02 20.90
C ASP A 119 -6.09 -3.04 19.86
N ALA A 120 -6.88 -3.25 18.79
CA ALA A 120 -6.52 -4.16 17.72
C ALA A 120 -5.35 -3.60 16.88
N GLY A 121 -5.29 -2.29 16.68
CA GLY A 121 -4.16 -1.60 16.06
C GLY A 121 -2.89 -1.73 16.88
N LEU A 122 -2.99 -1.46 18.19
CA LEU A 122 -1.85 -1.63 19.12
C LEU A 122 -1.35 -3.08 19.14
N ALA A 123 -2.25 -4.06 19.16
CA ALA A 123 -1.86 -5.47 19.11
C ALA A 123 -1.14 -5.84 17.81
N ARG A 124 -1.57 -5.31 16.65
CA ARG A 124 -0.89 -5.52 15.37
C ARG A 124 0.51 -4.90 15.33
N LEU A 125 0.69 -3.69 15.87
CA LEU A 125 2.00 -3.06 15.98
C LEU A 125 2.93 -3.84 16.91
N ALA A 126 2.45 -4.26 18.08
CA ALA A 126 3.22 -5.06 19.03
C ALA A 126 3.68 -6.39 18.41
N GLU A 127 2.82 -7.09 17.69
CA GLU A 127 3.17 -8.34 17.00
C GLU A 127 4.20 -8.11 15.88
N ASN A 128 4.06 -7.03 15.11
CA ASN A 128 5.04 -6.67 14.10
C ASN A 128 6.43 -6.40 14.70
N LEU A 129 6.51 -5.67 15.81
CA LEU A 129 7.77 -5.41 16.54
C LEU A 129 8.41 -6.70 17.05
N ARG A 130 7.59 -7.60 17.63
CA ARG A 130 8.06 -8.92 18.07
C ARG A 130 8.69 -9.72 16.92
N LEU A 131 7.99 -9.81 15.79
CA LEU A 131 8.47 -10.51 14.59
C LEU A 131 9.74 -9.86 14.03
N THR A 132 9.81 -8.53 13.99
CA THR A 132 11.01 -7.80 13.54
C THR A 132 12.22 -8.13 14.41
N ARG A 133 12.04 -8.18 15.72
CA ARG A 133 13.10 -8.53 16.70
C ARG A 133 13.56 -9.96 16.57
N GLU A 134 12.64 -10.90 16.38
CA GLU A 134 12.98 -12.33 16.19
C GLU A 134 13.72 -12.60 14.88
N GLN A 135 13.42 -11.81 13.85
CA GLN A 135 13.97 -12.00 12.50
C GLN A 135 15.15 -11.07 12.17
N LEU A 136 15.79 -10.49 13.17
CA LEU A 136 16.94 -9.59 13.02
C LEU A 136 18.10 -10.16 12.17
N THR A 137 18.27 -11.47 12.13
CA THR A 137 19.35 -12.13 11.36
C THR A 137 18.98 -12.31 9.89
N ASP A 138 17.71 -12.33 9.55
CA ASP A 138 17.21 -12.40 8.18
C ASP A 138 17.00 -10.98 7.63
N GLN A 139 17.84 -10.59 6.66
CA GLN A 139 17.79 -9.25 6.06
C GLN A 139 16.47 -8.98 5.34
N ALA A 140 15.93 -9.96 4.62
CA ALA A 140 14.72 -9.79 3.84
C ALA A 140 13.49 -9.68 4.75
N ALA A 141 13.38 -10.59 5.73
CA ALA A 141 12.31 -10.56 6.71
C ALA A 141 12.35 -9.29 7.58
N PHE A 142 13.54 -8.87 8.03
CA PHE A 142 13.70 -7.61 8.74
C PHE A 142 13.20 -6.42 7.92
N SER A 143 13.63 -6.30 6.65
CA SER A 143 13.23 -5.18 5.79
C SER A 143 11.72 -5.14 5.56
N ALA A 144 11.12 -6.29 5.28
CA ALA A 144 9.67 -6.39 5.10
C ALA A 144 8.89 -6.00 6.38
N ASN A 145 9.33 -6.47 7.54
CA ASN A 145 8.68 -6.13 8.81
C ASN A 145 8.89 -4.66 9.19
N SER A 146 10.07 -4.09 8.90
CA SER A 146 10.35 -2.67 9.13
C SER A 146 9.44 -1.78 8.29
N GLU A 147 9.26 -2.06 6.99
CA GLU A 147 8.30 -1.34 6.16
C GLU A 147 6.85 -1.55 6.65
N ARG A 148 6.50 -2.77 7.04
CA ARG A 148 5.17 -3.08 7.58
C ARG A 148 4.83 -2.27 8.83
N PHE A 149 5.79 -1.91 9.67
CA PHE A 149 5.57 -1.03 10.81
C PHE A 149 4.98 0.32 10.38
N HIS A 150 5.58 0.97 9.38
CA HIS A 150 5.12 2.25 8.86
C HIS A 150 3.73 2.16 8.23
N GLU A 151 3.45 1.08 7.49
CA GLU A 151 2.11 0.83 6.94
C GLU A 151 1.07 0.69 8.05
N LEU A 152 1.36 -0.07 9.11
CA LEU A 152 0.45 -0.25 10.25
C LEU A 152 0.20 1.07 10.97
N VAL A 153 1.21 1.93 11.15
CA VAL A 153 1.04 3.27 11.69
C VAL A 153 0.16 4.11 10.77
N ALA A 154 0.36 4.03 9.45
CA ALA A 154 -0.45 4.78 8.49
C ALA A 154 -1.92 4.35 8.51
N TRP A 155 -2.22 3.06 8.54
CA TRP A 155 -3.59 2.56 8.70
C TRP A 155 -4.21 2.94 10.05
N SER A 156 -3.41 2.94 11.13
CA SER A 156 -3.86 3.34 12.46
C SER A 156 -4.19 4.83 12.58
N SER A 157 -3.76 5.65 11.61
CA SER A 157 -4.12 7.07 11.55
C SER A 157 -5.62 7.32 11.33
N GLY A 158 -6.41 6.27 11.02
CA GLY A 158 -7.83 6.37 10.71
C GLY A 158 -8.14 7.12 9.40
N ASN A 159 -7.13 7.43 8.61
CA ASN A 159 -7.28 8.02 7.28
C ASN A 159 -6.85 7.00 6.22
N ALA A 160 -7.83 6.36 5.58
CA ALA A 160 -7.60 5.34 4.57
C ALA A 160 -6.69 5.81 3.41
N LEU A 161 -6.70 7.12 3.09
CA LEU A 161 -5.82 7.66 2.06
C LEU A 161 -4.34 7.49 2.44
N PHE A 162 -3.99 7.70 3.72
CA PHE A 162 -2.62 7.46 4.18
C PHE A 162 -2.27 5.97 4.15
N GLY A 163 -3.20 5.09 4.53
CA GLY A 163 -3.01 3.64 4.41
C GLY A 163 -2.65 3.23 2.99
N TYR A 164 -3.50 3.54 2.02
CA TYR A 164 -3.26 3.21 0.61
C TYR A 164 -2.02 3.88 0.03
N LEU A 165 -1.73 5.13 0.44
CA LEU A 165 -0.51 5.82 -0.01
C LEU A 165 0.74 5.10 0.49
N PHE A 166 0.76 4.66 1.75
CA PHE A 166 1.89 3.94 2.31
C PHE A 166 2.04 2.54 1.76
N ASP A 167 0.96 1.80 1.54
CA ASP A 167 1.00 0.54 0.80
C ASP A 167 1.64 0.74 -0.59
N ALA A 168 1.28 1.81 -1.28
CA ALA A 168 1.85 2.12 -2.59
C ALA A 168 3.34 2.52 -2.52
N LEU A 169 3.74 3.34 -1.55
CA LEU A 169 5.15 3.73 -1.36
C LEU A 169 6.02 2.53 -0.99
N SER A 170 5.54 1.65 -0.12
CA SER A 170 6.22 0.39 0.22
C SER A 170 6.37 -0.52 -1.00
N GLY A 171 5.33 -0.62 -1.84
CA GLY A 171 5.39 -1.35 -3.10
C GLY A 171 6.45 -0.80 -4.06
N LEU A 172 6.61 0.52 -4.15
CA LEU A 172 7.66 1.16 -4.94
C LEU A 172 9.06 0.85 -4.41
N ILE A 173 9.23 0.78 -3.08
CA ILE A 173 10.50 0.45 -2.45
C ILE A 173 10.82 -1.03 -2.63
N ALA A 174 9.85 -1.91 -2.43
CA ALA A 174 10.03 -3.36 -2.55
C ALA A 174 10.33 -3.80 -4.00
N GLY A 175 9.64 -3.22 -4.98
CA GLY A 175 9.84 -3.50 -6.41
C GLY A 175 11.20 -3.05 -6.95
N ALA A 176 11.88 -2.14 -6.25
CA ALA A 176 13.23 -1.74 -6.61
C ALA A 176 14.27 -2.55 -5.85
N SER A 177 14.82 -3.56 -6.46
CA SER A 177 16.03 -4.24 -5.99
C SER A 177 17.20 -3.26 -5.89
N MET A 178 17.23 -2.44 -4.82
CA MET A 178 18.26 -1.39 -4.64
C MET A 178 19.57 -1.94 -4.11
N GLY A 179 19.62 -3.22 -3.72
CA GLY A 179 20.80 -3.83 -3.10
C GLY A 179 21.16 -3.19 -1.74
N ILE A 180 20.19 -2.56 -1.07
CA ILE A 180 20.38 -1.97 0.26
C ILE A 180 20.44 -3.09 1.28
N THR A 181 21.51 -3.09 2.08
CA THR A 181 21.69 -4.03 3.17
C THR A 181 21.97 -3.27 4.46
N TYR A 182 21.41 -3.75 5.56
CA TYR A 182 21.59 -3.13 6.85
C TYR A 182 22.47 -4.02 7.74
N PRO A 183 23.63 -3.54 8.23
CA PRO A 183 24.40 -4.23 9.25
C PRO A 183 23.54 -4.53 10.49
N ARG A 184 23.88 -5.59 11.22
CA ARG A 184 23.13 -6.01 12.42
C ARG A 184 22.86 -4.85 13.38
N ARG A 185 23.88 -4.04 13.66
CA ARG A 185 23.73 -2.87 14.55
C ARG A 185 22.69 -1.87 14.06
N GLN A 186 22.61 -1.62 12.74
CA GLN A 186 21.61 -0.72 12.18
C GLN A 186 20.19 -1.30 12.32
N ARG A 187 20.04 -2.61 12.17
CA ARG A 187 18.76 -3.31 12.36
C ARG A 187 18.31 -3.26 13.82
N GLU A 188 19.26 -3.43 14.77
CA GLU A 188 18.99 -3.28 16.21
C GLU A 188 18.49 -1.88 16.54
N LEU A 189 19.18 -0.82 16.05
CA LEU A 189 18.76 0.58 16.23
C LEU A 189 17.38 0.87 15.64
N THR A 190 17.07 0.31 14.47
CA THR A 190 15.73 0.45 13.87
C THR A 190 14.66 -0.21 14.75
N CYS A 191 14.93 -1.38 15.34
CA CYS A 191 13.99 -2.00 16.27
C CYS A 191 13.79 -1.13 17.53
N GLU A 192 14.88 -0.61 18.11
CA GLU A 192 14.84 0.23 19.30
C GLU A 192 13.96 1.48 19.06
N ILE A 193 14.16 2.20 17.97
CA ILE A 193 13.36 3.40 17.67
C ILE A 193 11.90 3.09 17.33
N HIS A 194 11.61 1.97 16.63
CA HIS A 194 10.24 1.56 16.38
C HIS A 194 9.50 1.20 17.68
N GLU A 195 10.20 0.57 18.64
CA GLU A 195 9.66 0.28 19.98
C GLU A 195 9.37 1.57 20.75
N GLU A 196 10.24 2.59 20.67
CA GLU A 196 10.01 3.90 21.29
C GLU A 196 8.82 4.64 20.66
N ILE A 197 8.71 4.62 19.32
CA ILE A 197 7.55 5.19 18.61
C ILE A 197 6.26 4.47 19.03
N TYR A 198 6.28 3.15 19.10
CA TYR A 198 5.13 2.36 19.57
C TYR A 198 4.74 2.73 21.00
N ALA A 199 5.70 2.85 21.91
CA ALA A 199 5.44 3.23 23.29
C ALA A 199 4.75 4.60 23.37
N ALA A 200 5.25 5.61 22.64
CA ALA A 200 4.63 6.92 22.58
C ALA A 200 3.20 6.89 22.01
N ILE A 201 2.96 6.05 20.99
CA ILE A 201 1.62 5.82 20.42
C ILE A 201 0.70 5.17 21.46
N ALA A 202 1.17 4.15 22.17
CA ALA A 202 0.39 3.42 23.18
C ALA A 202 0.07 4.29 24.39
N ASP A 203 0.97 5.19 24.78
CA ASP A 203 0.81 6.15 25.88
C ASP A 203 -0.09 7.35 25.50
N GLY A 204 -0.50 7.47 24.24
CA GLY A 204 -1.31 8.60 23.76
C GLY A 204 -0.53 9.89 23.56
N ASP A 205 0.82 9.85 23.55
CA ASP A 205 1.69 11.02 23.37
C ASP A 205 2.02 11.24 21.87
N GLY A 206 1.10 11.91 21.17
CA GLY A 206 1.22 12.18 19.74
C GLY A 206 2.37 13.13 19.38
N ASP A 207 2.78 14.02 20.28
CA ASP A 207 3.89 14.93 20.04
C ASP A 207 5.22 14.19 20.09
N THR A 208 5.40 13.32 21.08
CA THR A 208 6.58 12.44 21.17
C THR A 208 6.60 11.45 20.01
N ALA A 209 5.50 10.79 19.66
CA ALA A 209 5.43 9.88 18.52
C ALA A 209 5.81 10.55 17.19
N SER A 210 5.30 11.78 16.97
CA SER A 210 5.64 12.59 15.78
C SER A 210 7.12 12.99 15.75
N HIS A 211 7.69 13.38 16.88
CA HIS A 211 9.10 13.77 16.99
C HIS A 211 10.03 12.57 16.73
N LEU A 212 9.77 11.44 17.38
CA LEU A 212 10.54 10.20 17.19
C LEU A 212 10.48 9.71 15.76
N MET A 213 9.29 9.72 15.14
CA MET A 213 9.13 9.35 13.72
C MET A 213 9.92 10.29 12.81
N SER A 214 9.88 11.60 13.05
CA SER A 214 10.66 12.58 12.27
C SER A 214 12.16 12.33 12.38
N ALA A 215 12.66 12.10 13.58
CA ALA A 215 14.06 11.79 13.82
C ALA A 215 14.47 10.49 13.13
N HIS A 216 13.66 9.44 13.26
CA HIS A 216 13.87 8.13 12.64
C HIS A 216 14.00 8.22 11.12
N ILE A 217 13.03 8.84 10.43
CA ILE A 217 13.05 8.94 8.96
C ILE A 217 14.21 9.82 8.48
N THR A 218 14.51 10.92 9.20
CA THR A 218 15.64 11.79 8.88
C THR A 218 16.98 11.05 9.01
N GLU A 219 17.17 10.30 10.09
CA GLU A 219 18.38 9.50 10.30
C GLU A 219 18.50 8.38 9.24
N HIS A 220 17.42 7.68 8.96
CA HIS A 220 17.37 6.65 7.92
C HIS A 220 17.72 7.22 6.55
N THR A 221 17.13 8.36 6.16
CA THR A 221 17.44 9.05 4.90
C THR A 221 18.91 9.43 4.83
N THR A 222 19.45 10.04 5.89
CA THR A 222 20.87 10.38 5.99
C THR A 222 21.78 9.17 5.88
N TYR A 223 21.42 8.04 6.49
CA TYR A 223 22.15 6.77 6.36
C TYR A 223 22.18 6.29 4.91
N LEU A 224 21.02 6.31 4.23
CA LEU A 224 20.92 5.91 2.83
C LEU A 224 21.71 6.84 1.90
N GLU A 225 21.66 8.14 2.10
CA GLU A 225 22.42 9.12 1.33
C GLU A 225 23.94 8.89 1.45
N LYS A 226 24.43 8.62 2.65
CA LYS A 226 25.85 8.38 2.89
C LYS A 226 26.35 7.06 2.31
N ARG A 227 25.55 6.01 2.37
CA ARG A 227 25.96 4.64 2.02
C ARG A 227 25.49 4.17 0.66
N PHE A 228 24.33 4.65 0.21
CA PHE A 228 23.59 4.18 -0.96
C PHE A 228 23.16 5.32 -1.90
N HIS A 229 23.90 6.44 -1.93
CA HIS A 229 23.55 7.59 -2.76
C HIS A 229 23.30 7.25 -4.23
N LYS A 230 24.04 6.27 -4.79
CA LYS A 230 23.83 5.80 -6.16
C LYS A 230 22.49 5.08 -6.34
N ALA A 231 22.03 4.37 -5.32
CA ALA A 231 20.73 3.71 -5.34
C ALA A 231 19.62 4.74 -5.25
N LEU A 232 19.74 5.71 -4.33
CA LEU A 232 18.78 6.81 -4.18
C LEU A 232 18.66 7.70 -5.44
N ALA A 233 19.75 7.87 -6.18
CA ALA A 233 19.76 8.65 -7.40
C ALA A 233 19.22 7.88 -8.61
N ARG A 234 18.94 6.57 -8.50
CA ARG A 234 18.36 5.81 -9.62
C ARG A 234 16.94 6.29 -9.89
N PRO A 235 16.58 6.47 -11.17
CA PRO A 235 15.21 6.76 -11.54
C PRO A 235 14.30 5.59 -11.19
N ILE A 236 13.13 5.91 -10.67
CA ILE A 236 12.05 4.94 -10.47
C ILE A 236 11.65 4.38 -11.83
N ARG A 237 11.46 3.07 -11.91
CA ARG A 237 11.04 2.38 -13.13
C ARG A 237 9.70 1.70 -12.89
N TRP A 238 8.84 1.78 -13.90
CA TRP A 238 7.61 1.04 -13.92
C TRP A 238 7.92 -0.41 -14.28
N ASP A 239 7.89 -1.27 -13.28
CA ASP A 239 8.08 -2.70 -13.42
C ASP A 239 6.80 -3.39 -12.96
N LEU A 240 6.30 -4.33 -13.75
CA LEU A 240 5.11 -5.12 -13.46
C LEU A 240 5.45 -6.49 -12.86
N ASP A 241 6.74 -6.85 -12.83
CA ASP A 241 7.24 -8.14 -12.36
C ASP A 241 7.75 -8.07 -10.89
N GLY A 242 7.39 -7.01 -10.14
CA GLY A 242 7.76 -6.78 -8.74
C GLY A 242 6.88 -7.54 -7.75
#